data_4975ff5ac5b5ced8cef4b7e4f873ba75
#
_entry.id   4975ff5ac5b5ced8cef4b7e4f873ba75
#
_cell.length_a   1.000
_cell.length_b   1.000
_cell.length_c   1.000
_cell.angle_alpha   90.00
_cell.angle_beta   90.00
_cell.angle_gamma   90.00
#
_symmetry.space_group_name_H-M   'P 1'
#
loop_
_entity.id
_entity.type
_entity.pdbx_description
1 polymer ?
#
loop_
_entity_poly.entity_id
_entity_poly.type
_entity_poly.pdbx_seq_one_letter_code
_entity_poly.pdbx_strand_id
1 'polypeptide(L)'
;MKLYAALDKSGLLVYALKADKNNEYYCCRCKQKVKLITTASRVYFRHKNKCDNSINERLIHQKGKKLILDELSKLKPQFLEEETYLSRIKQRPDILVNKNFAVEYQCAKININLLSKRVKGYRIAGIKNIWILGGHYLKRRLGREHLKFITYNKTWKFYLLMLDSQQERLTLFYNIEFIGPFNTLTYQKKIFARDEFWKIFIFRPKEISKLEVTLSERWLNKIRRKSDSDSQKLKLNFYNTYKITVEDYLKEAIFEAEFPIFATPAWQRYCGQVPKRLKQPLLKK
;
A
#
# COMPACT_ATOMS: atom_id res chain seq x y z
N MET A 1 11.49 17.59 -8.69
CA MET A 1 12.32 16.41 -9.02
C MET A 1 13.40 16.83 -10.01
N LYS A 2 14.67 16.42 -9.81
CA LYS A 2 15.78 16.66 -10.73
C LYS A 2 15.88 15.50 -11.71
N LEU A 3 15.98 15.77 -13.02
CA LEU A 3 16.13 14.78 -14.08
C LEU A 3 17.50 14.97 -14.72
N TYR A 4 18.26 13.92 -14.90
CA TYR A 4 19.59 13.99 -15.51
C TYR A 4 19.58 13.63 -17.00
N ALA A 5 18.43 13.23 -17.54
CA ALA A 5 18.19 13.02 -18.97
C ALA A 5 16.78 13.48 -19.34
N ALA A 6 16.62 13.91 -20.60
CA ALA A 6 15.35 14.34 -21.21
C ALA A 6 15.35 13.96 -22.69
N LEU A 7 14.22 14.07 -23.35
CA LEU A 7 14.11 13.88 -24.81
C LEU A 7 14.22 15.23 -25.50
N ASP A 8 14.86 15.28 -26.64
CA ASP A 8 14.80 16.42 -27.55
C ASP A 8 13.51 16.42 -28.39
N LYS A 9 13.35 17.36 -29.30
CA LYS A 9 12.20 17.44 -30.22
C LYS A 9 12.02 16.22 -31.14
N SER A 10 13.10 15.53 -31.44
CA SER A 10 13.08 14.30 -32.26
C SER A 10 12.75 13.05 -31.46
N GLY A 11 12.65 13.16 -30.12
CA GLY A 11 12.39 12.04 -29.21
C GLY A 11 13.66 11.29 -28.79
N LEU A 12 14.84 11.79 -29.15
CA LEU A 12 16.12 11.20 -28.74
C LEU A 12 16.45 11.57 -27.28
N LEU A 13 17.07 10.63 -26.57
CA LEU A 13 17.48 10.82 -25.18
C LEU A 13 18.76 11.66 -25.10
N VAL A 14 18.69 12.80 -24.43
CA VAL A 14 19.80 13.71 -24.21
C VAL A 14 20.10 13.83 -22.72
N TYR A 15 21.34 13.61 -22.32
CA TYR A 15 21.79 13.81 -20.95
C TYR A 15 22.01 15.29 -20.67
N ALA A 16 21.68 15.73 -19.47
CA ALA A 16 21.75 17.15 -19.06
C ALA A 16 23.13 17.78 -19.27
N LEU A 17 24.20 17.01 -19.06
CA LEU A 17 25.58 17.46 -19.28
C LEU A 17 25.92 17.75 -20.76
N LYS A 18 25.21 17.13 -21.68
CA LYS A 18 25.38 17.28 -23.15
C LYS A 18 24.29 18.15 -23.78
N ALA A 19 23.42 18.71 -22.97
CA ALA A 19 22.27 19.46 -23.43
C ALA A 19 22.62 20.93 -23.70
N ASP A 20 22.18 21.46 -24.84
CA ASP A 20 22.30 22.87 -25.21
C ASP A 20 21.15 23.68 -24.57
N LYS A 21 21.46 24.87 -24.02
CA LYS A 21 20.48 25.77 -23.40
C LYS A 21 19.45 26.32 -24.38
N ASN A 22 19.79 26.35 -25.67
CA ASN A 22 18.93 26.90 -26.73
C ASN A 22 17.92 25.89 -27.27
N ASN A 23 18.08 24.61 -26.91
CA ASN A 23 17.18 23.55 -27.36
C ASN A 23 16.02 23.30 -26.40
N GLU A 24 14.95 22.75 -26.94
CA GLU A 24 13.80 22.35 -26.17
C GLU A 24 13.89 20.87 -25.78
N TYR A 25 13.56 20.59 -24.52
CA TYR A 25 13.62 19.24 -23.98
C TYR A 25 12.32 18.85 -23.30
N TYR A 26 12.02 17.56 -23.34
CA TYR A 26 10.79 16.98 -22.85
C TYR A 26 11.09 15.86 -21.86
N CYS A 27 10.30 15.74 -20.82
CA CYS A 27 10.44 14.70 -19.82
C CYS A 27 10.25 13.32 -20.44
N CYS A 28 11.17 12.37 -20.20
CA CYS A 28 11.07 11.00 -20.68
C CYS A 28 9.76 10.30 -20.22
N ARG A 29 9.22 10.71 -19.10
CA ARG A 29 8.02 10.11 -18.48
C ARG A 29 6.71 10.72 -18.96
N CYS A 30 6.56 12.04 -18.76
CA CYS A 30 5.29 12.74 -18.99
C CYS A 30 5.27 13.53 -20.29
N LYS A 31 6.35 13.54 -21.05
CA LYS A 31 6.51 14.26 -22.32
C LYS A 31 6.29 15.77 -22.21
N GLN A 32 6.14 16.33 -21.01
CA GLN A 32 6.04 17.78 -20.81
C GLN A 32 7.40 18.44 -20.97
N LYS A 33 7.39 19.69 -21.42
CA LYS A 33 8.58 20.52 -21.58
C LYS A 33 9.30 20.73 -20.25
N VAL A 34 10.60 20.53 -20.26
CA VAL A 34 11.49 20.71 -19.09
C VAL A 34 12.54 21.78 -19.40
N LYS A 35 13.00 22.50 -18.37
CA LYS A 35 14.09 23.45 -18.46
C LYS A 35 15.40 22.81 -18.05
N LEU A 36 16.45 23.07 -18.81
CA LEU A 36 17.82 22.80 -18.40
C LEU A 36 18.22 23.82 -17.32
N ILE A 37 18.70 23.35 -16.20
CA ILE A 37 19.18 24.15 -15.08
C ILE A 37 20.66 23.85 -14.91
N THR A 38 21.46 24.89 -15.03
CA THR A 38 22.91 24.84 -14.78
C THR A 38 23.19 25.60 -13.49
N THR A 39 23.82 24.96 -12.55
CA THR A 39 24.34 25.55 -11.31
C THR A 39 25.86 25.35 -11.24
N ALA A 40 26.56 26.06 -10.38
CA ALA A 40 28.01 25.92 -10.23
C ALA A 40 28.48 24.46 -10.00
N SER A 41 27.64 23.61 -9.44
CA SER A 41 27.99 22.21 -9.10
C SER A 41 27.25 21.15 -9.88
N ARG A 42 26.16 21.48 -10.62
CA ARG A 42 25.28 20.46 -11.23
C ARG A 42 24.50 20.98 -12.43
N VAL A 43 24.31 20.12 -13.42
CA VAL A 43 23.43 20.35 -14.57
C VAL A 43 22.31 19.31 -14.54
N TYR A 44 21.06 19.74 -14.65
CA TYR A 44 19.90 18.86 -14.64
C TYR A 44 18.68 19.52 -15.31
N PHE A 45 17.70 18.71 -15.72
CA PHE A 45 16.43 19.22 -16.19
C PHE A 45 15.41 19.31 -15.04
N ARG A 46 14.57 20.34 -15.09
CA ARG A 46 13.48 20.56 -14.15
C ARG A 46 12.20 20.96 -14.88
N HIS A 47 11.07 20.41 -14.45
CA HIS A 47 9.77 20.89 -14.91
C HIS A 47 9.53 22.32 -14.46
N LYS A 48 8.92 23.14 -15.32
CA LYS A 48 8.52 24.52 -14.96
C LYS A 48 7.46 24.50 -13.85
N ASN A 49 6.45 23.65 -14.02
CA ASN A 49 5.39 23.42 -13.05
C ASN A 49 5.63 22.06 -12.37
N LYS A 50 4.98 21.78 -11.24
CA LYS A 50 4.96 20.41 -10.71
C LYS A 50 4.58 19.50 -11.86
N CYS A 51 5.48 18.57 -12.23
CA CYS A 51 5.16 17.57 -13.24
C CYS A 51 3.84 16.94 -12.82
N ASP A 52 2.81 17.24 -13.60
CA ASP A 52 1.52 16.65 -13.38
C ASP A 52 1.63 15.16 -13.74
N ASN A 53 2.15 14.37 -12.79
CA ASN A 53 1.83 12.95 -12.77
C ASN A 53 0.30 12.76 -12.72
N SER A 54 -0.43 13.85 -12.51
CA SER A 54 -1.88 13.91 -12.42
C SER A 54 -2.58 13.42 -13.67
N ILE A 55 -2.04 13.64 -14.87
CA ILE A 55 -2.72 13.19 -16.10
C ILE A 55 -2.67 11.67 -16.19
N ASN A 56 -1.50 11.06 -16.10
CA ASN A 56 -1.39 9.60 -16.11
C ASN A 56 -2.05 8.97 -14.88
N GLU A 57 -1.95 9.60 -13.74
CA GLU A 57 -2.59 9.15 -12.50
C GLU A 57 -4.11 9.27 -12.61
N ARG A 58 -4.65 10.33 -13.21
CA ARG A 58 -6.08 10.47 -13.52
C ARG A 58 -6.55 9.39 -14.50
N LEU A 59 -5.83 9.12 -15.57
CA LEU A 59 -6.18 8.06 -16.53
C LEU A 59 -6.19 6.68 -15.88
N ILE A 60 -5.17 6.35 -15.08
CA ILE A 60 -5.10 5.11 -14.31
C ILE A 60 -6.27 5.02 -13.34
N HIS A 61 -6.55 6.11 -12.62
CA HIS A 61 -7.65 6.18 -11.68
C HIS A 61 -9.02 6.02 -12.37
N GLN A 62 -9.26 6.74 -13.46
CA GLN A 62 -10.50 6.64 -14.24
C GLN A 62 -10.70 5.22 -14.82
N LYS A 63 -9.65 4.64 -15.43
CA LYS A 63 -9.71 3.26 -15.94
C LYS A 63 -10.02 2.27 -14.84
N GLY A 64 -9.37 2.39 -13.67
CA GLY A 64 -9.61 1.48 -12.55
C GLY A 64 -11.02 1.64 -11.95
N LYS A 65 -11.52 2.87 -11.80
CA LYS A 65 -12.90 3.11 -11.38
C LYS A 65 -13.89 2.45 -12.34
N LYS A 66 -13.69 2.65 -13.65
CA LYS A 66 -14.55 2.03 -14.66
C LYS A 66 -14.56 0.51 -14.55
N LEU A 67 -13.39 -0.14 -14.42
CA LEU A 67 -13.29 -1.58 -14.23
C LEU A 67 -14.06 -2.05 -12.99
N ILE A 68 -13.96 -1.32 -11.88
CA ILE A 68 -14.69 -1.65 -10.65
C ILE A 68 -16.20 -1.45 -10.85
N LEU A 69 -16.59 -0.34 -11.47
CA LEU A 69 -18.00 -0.03 -11.73
C LEU A 69 -18.66 -1.08 -12.61
N ASP A 70 -17.98 -1.49 -13.69
CA ASP A 70 -18.44 -2.53 -14.60
C ASP A 70 -18.67 -3.86 -13.86
N GLU A 71 -17.82 -4.23 -12.93
CA GLU A 71 -18.02 -5.45 -12.14
C GLU A 71 -19.15 -5.33 -11.13
N LEU A 72 -19.26 -4.18 -10.47
CA LEU A 72 -20.35 -3.94 -9.52
C LEU A 72 -21.71 -3.86 -10.20
N SER A 73 -21.77 -3.34 -11.42
CA SER A 73 -23.03 -3.25 -12.20
C SER A 73 -23.60 -4.63 -12.54
N LYS A 74 -22.74 -5.66 -12.73
CA LYS A 74 -23.16 -7.04 -12.96
C LYS A 74 -23.94 -7.64 -11.77
N LEU A 75 -23.71 -7.12 -10.57
CA LEU A 75 -24.44 -7.53 -9.35
C LEU A 75 -25.84 -6.91 -9.27
N LYS A 76 -26.21 -6.05 -10.22
CA LYS A 76 -27.51 -5.36 -10.30
C LYS A 76 -27.91 -4.70 -8.97
N PRO A 77 -27.06 -3.85 -8.37
CA PRO A 77 -27.42 -3.15 -7.14
C PRO A 77 -28.59 -2.18 -7.41
N GLN A 78 -29.39 -1.90 -6.38
CA GLN A 78 -30.51 -0.95 -6.48
C GLN A 78 -30.02 0.49 -6.71
N PHE A 79 -28.80 0.79 -6.26
CA PHE A 79 -28.17 2.10 -6.42
C PHE A 79 -26.66 1.91 -6.69
N LEU A 80 -26.16 2.55 -7.75
CA LEU A 80 -24.74 2.52 -8.12
C LEU A 80 -24.37 3.84 -8.80
N GLU A 81 -23.62 4.68 -8.12
CA GLU A 81 -23.18 5.97 -8.64
C GLU A 81 -21.71 6.24 -8.35
N GLU A 82 -21.08 6.96 -9.29
CA GLU A 82 -19.73 7.50 -9.12
C GLU A 82 -19.78 8.88 -8.47
N GLU A 83 -18.80 9.15 -7.61
CA GLU A 83 -18.51 10.48 -7.06
C GLU A 83 -19.73 11.21 -6.42
N THR A 84 -20.67 10.47 -5.88
CA THR A 84 -21.83 11.02 -5.17
C THR A 84 -21.39 11.86 -3.96
N TYR A 85 -21.82 13.12 -3.89
CA TYR A 85 -21.47 13.99 -2.78
C TYR A 85 -22.33 13.72 -1.55
N LEU A 86 -21.68 13.31 -0.47
CA LEU A 86 -22.31 13.04 0.82
C LEU A 86 -22.22 14.31 1.69
N SER A 87 -23.24 15.15 1.66
CA SER A 87 -23.27 16.48 2.29
C SER A 87 -23.03 16.42 3.81
N ARG A 88 -23.63 15.44 4.50
CA ARG A 88 -23.50 15.25 5.96
C ARG A 88 -22.05 15.11 6.43
N ILE A 89 -21.19 14.49 5.64
CA ILE A 89 -19.79 14.21 5.99
C ILE A 89 -18.80 14.97 5.12
N LYS A 90 -19.31 15.74 4.15
CA LYS A 90 -18.53 16.53 3.17
C LYS A 90 -17.49 15.66 2.46
N GLN A 91 -17.89 14.47 2.00
CA GLN A 91 -17.05 13.52 1.30
C GLN A 91 -17.70 13.05 0.00
N ARG A 92 -16.84 12.56 -0.89
CA ARG A 92 -17.23 12.01 -2.17
C ARG A 92 -16.48 10.69 -2.36
N PRO A 93 -17.16 9.53 -2.20
CA PRO A 93 -16.58 8.23 -2.55
C PRO A 93 -16.37 8.12 -4.06
N ASP A 94 -15.40 7.33 -4.50
CA ASP A 94 -15.22 7.05 -5.91
C ASP A 94 -16.45 6.33 -6.50
N ILE A 95 -16.99 5.35 -5.76
CA ILE A 95 -18.22 4.64 -6.12
C ILE A 95 -19.06 4.44 -4.85
N LEU A 96 -20.36 4.72 -4.92
CA LEU A 96 -21.31 4.45 -3.86
C LEU A 96 -22.32 3.39 -4.31
N VAL A 97 -22.43 2.31 -3.53
CA VAL A 97 -23.30 1.17 -3.80
C VAL A 97 -24.41 1.15 -2.73
N ASN A 98 -25.65 0.99 -3.14
CA ASN A 98 -26.83 0.87 -2.27
C ASN A 98 -26.87 1.92 -1.14
N LYS A 99 -26.30 3.11 -1.37
CA LYS A 99 -26.20 4.25 -0.43
C LYS A 99 -25.51 3.94 0.91
N ASN A 100 -25.04 2.71 1.12
CA ASN A 100 -24.48 2.25 2.38
C ASN A 100 -23.09 1.61 2.27
N PHE A 101 -22.53 1.54 1.04
CA PHE A 101 -21.21 0.94 0.80
C PHE A 101 -20.40 1.80 -0.15
N ALA A 102 -19.28 2.32 0.32
CA ALA A 102 -18.35 3.13 -0.44
C ALA A 102 -17.15 2.29 -0.91
N VAL A 103 -16.83 2.39 -2.19
CA VAL A 103 -15.62 1.81 -2.77
C VAL A 103 -14.68 2.95 -3.16
N GLU A 104 -13.46 2.91 -2.67
CA GLU A 104 -12.39 3.86 -2.94
C GLU A 104 -11.29 3.20 -3.74
N TYR A 105 -10.93 3.77 -4.88
CA TYR A 105 -9.80 3.33 -5.69
C TYR A 105 -8.63 4.29 -5.53
N GLN A 106 -7.71 3.95 -4.65
CA GLN A 106 -6.63 4.85 -4.24
C GLN A 106 -5.37 4.65 -5.09
N CYS A 107 -5.07 5.58 -5.98
CA CYS A 107 -3.86 5.58 -6.81
C CYS A 107 -2.75 6.48 -6.27
N ALA A 108 -3.11 7.69 -5.81
CA ALA A 108 -2.19 8.68 -5.27
C ALA A 108 -1.79 8.38 -3.82
N LYS A 109 -0.62 8.86 -3.41
CA LYS A 109 -0.25 8.80 -1.99
C LYS A 109 -1.20 9.62 -1.14
N ILE A 110 -1.81 8.97 -0.16
CA ILE A 110 -2.63 9.62 0.86
C ILE A 110 -1.91 9.56 2.22
N ASN A 111 -1.94 10.66 2.96
CA ASN A 111 -1.42 10.64 4.33
C ASN A 111 -2.43 9.99 5.29
N ILE A 112 -1.92 9.54 6.44
CA ILE A 112 -2.69 8.79 7.42
C ILE A 112 -3.85 9.59 8.02
N ASN A 113 -3.66 10.90 8.23
CA ASN A 113 -4.70 11.76 8.82
C ASN A 113 -5.89 11.95 7.88
N LEU A 114 -5.62 12.15 6.57
CA LEU A 114 -6.67 12.27 5.57
C LEU A 114 -7.43 10.96 5.39
N LEU A 115 -6.72 9.83 5.35
CA LEU A 115 -7.35 8.50 5.30
C LEU A 115 -8.24 8.27 6.53
N SER A 116 -7.74 8.59 7.74
CA SER A 116 -8.50 8.50 8.99
C SER A 116 -9.77 9.36 8.96
N LYS A 117 -9.65 10.60 8.49
CA LYS A 117 -10.77 11.51 8.34
C LYS A 117 -11.86 10.92 7.43
N ARG A 118 -11.45 10.32 6.29
CA ARG A 118 -12.39 9.70 5.35
C ARG A 118 -13.12 8.50 5.97
N VAL A 119 -12.36 7.56 6.54
CA VAL A 119 -12.93 6.36 7.20
C VAL A 119 -13.85 6.74 8.36
N LYS A 120 -13.44 7.72 9.18
CA LYS A 120 -14.29 8.23 10.27
C LYS A 120 -15.60 8.85 9.74
N GLY A 121 -15.52 9.61 8.65
CA GLY A 121 -16.70 10.18 8.00
C GLY A 121 -17.68 9.10 7.56
N TYR A 122 -17.22 8.08 6.83
CA TYR A 122 -18.08 6.96 6.42
C TYR A 122 -18.73 6.26 7.61
N ARG A 123 -17.96 6.02 8.68
CA ARG A 123 -18.51 5.39 9.90
C ARG A 123 -19.63 6.25 10.54
N ILE A 124 -19.45 7.57 10.64
CA ILE A 124 -20.45 8.49 11.16
C ILE A 124 -21.73 8.47 10.30
N ALA A 125 -21.57 8.30 9.00
CA ALA A 125 -22.70 8.19 8.07
C ALA A 125 -23.33 6.79 8.01
N GLY A 126 -22.83 5.79 8.77
CA GLY A 126 -23.27 4.40 8.68
C GLY A 126 -22.86 3.69 7.40
N ILE A 127 -21.91 4.24 6.64
CA ILE A 127 -21.47 3.70 5.36
C ILE A 127 -20.26 2.80 5.58
N LYS A 128 -20.35 1.55 5.15
CA LYS A 128 -19.21 0.62 5.07
C LYS A 128 -18.29 1.08 3.94
N ASN A 129 -16.99 0.87 4.08
CA ASN A 129 -16.06 1.26 3.03
C ASN A 129 -15.01 0.18 2.78
N ILE A 130 -14.53 0.11 1.53
CA ILE A 130 -13.42 -0.72 1.10
C ILE A 130 -12.45 0.12 0.28
N TRP A 131 -11.16 -0.13 0.46
CA TRP A 131 -10.09 0.53 -0.27
C TRP A 131 -9.44 -0.47 -1.22
N ILE A 132 -9.43 -0.14 -2.50
CA ILE A 132 -8.72 -0.87 -3.54
C ILE A 132 -7.54 -0.01 -3.96
N LEU A 133 -6.33 -0.53 -3.88
CA LEU A 133 -5.12 0.21 -4.17
C LEU A 133 -4.71 0.05 -5.64
N GLY A 134 -4.28 1.14 -6.25
CA GLY A 134 -3.81 1.15 -7.62
C GLY A 134 -2.59 2.07 -7.80
N GLY A 135 -2.20 2.30 -9.03
CA GLY A 135 -1.18 3.28 -9.41
C GLY A 135 0.09 3.20 -8.57
N HIS A 136 0.31 4.24 -7.74
CA HIS A 136 1.51 4.35 -6.92
C HIS A 136 1.71 3.21 -5.90
N TYR A 137 0.61 2.57 -5.47
CA TYR A 137 0.63 1.49 -4.50
C TYR A 137 0.88 0.12 -5.12
N LEU A 138 0.84 -0.01 -6.44
CA LEU A 138 1.10 -1.29 -7.09
C LEU A 138 2.55 -1.71 -6.88
N LYS A 139 2.76 -2.73 -6.06
CA LYS A 139 4.06 -3.32 -5.79
C LYS A 139 3.99 -4.83 -5.73
N ARG A 140 5.11 -5.46 -6.06
CA ARG A 140 5.22 -6.91 -6.05
C ARG A 140 5.05 -7.53 -4.66
N ARG A 141 5.36 -6.75 -3.60
CA ARG A 141 5.27 -7.16 -2.18
C ARG A 141 4.60 -6.08 -1.35
N LEU A 142 3.89 -6.50 -0.33
CA LEU A 142 3.37 -5.57 0.66
C LEU A 142 4.52 -4.90 1.42
N GLY A 143 4.39 -3.63 1.66
CA GLY A 143 5.35 -2.83 2.39
C GLY A 143 4.65 -1.88 3.37
N ARG A 144 5.44 -1.10 4.10
CA ARG A 144 4.97 -0.20 5.16
C ARG A 144 3.84 0.75 4.75
N GLU A 145 3.87 1.23 3.51
CA GLU A 145 2.87 2.15 2.98
C GLU A 145 1.48 1.52 2.76
N HIS A 146 1.41 0.18 2.66
CA HIS A 146 0.17 -0.57 2.49
C HIS A 146 -0.54 -0.85 3.81
N LEU A 147 0.21 -0.87 4.93
CA LEU A 147 -0.30 -1.28 6.24
C LEU A 147 -1.53 -0.48 6.68
N LYS A 148 -1.58 0.81 6.36
CA LYS A 148 -2.69 1.68 6.71
C LYS A 148 -4.03 1.34 6.03
N PHE A 149 -4.01 0.50 4.99
CA PHE A 149 -5.20 0.08 4.25
C PHE A 149 -5.63 -1.36 4.56
N ILE A 150 -4.85 -2.08 5.35
CA ILE A 150 -5.21 -3.43 5.76
C ILE A 150 -6.53 -3.39 6.54
N THR A 151 -7.45 -4.23 6.15
CA THR A 151 -8.74 -4.40 6.80
C THR A 151 -8.96 -5.85 7.19
N TYR A 152 -10.04 -6.17 7.88
CA TYR A 152 -10.31 -7.50 8.40
C TYR A 152 -11.71 -7.97 8.05
N ASN A 153 -11.83 -9.21 7.62
CA ASN A 153 -13.09 -9.94 7.63
C ASN A 153 -12.88 -11.40 8.11
N LYS A 154 -13.97 -12.09 8.39
CA LYS A 154 -13.89 -13.48 8.89
C LYS A 154 -13.32 -14.45 7.85
N THR A 155 -13.57 -14.20 6.57
CA THR A 155 -13.22 -15.10 5.45
C THR A 155 -11.74 -14.99 5.08
N TRP A 156 -11.24 -13.78 4.92
CA TRP A 156 -9.88 -13.52 4.43
C TRP A 156 -8.90 -13.13 5.55
N LYS A 157 -9.39 -13.02 6.79
CA LYS A 157 -8.65 -12.48 7.93
C LYS A 157 -8.22 -11.04 7.65
N PHE A 158 -6.96 -10.68 7.90
CA PHE A 158 -6.43 -9.40 7.48
C PHE A 158 -6.13 -9.44 5.99
N TYR A 159 -6.64 -8.49 5.26
CA TYR A 159 -6.56 -8.49 3.81
C TYR A 159 -6.39 -7.09 3.22
N LEU A 160 -5.98 -7.06 1.96
CA LEU A 160 -5.81 -5.87 1.15
C LEU A 160 -6.09 -6.20 -0.31
N LEU A 161 -6.68 -5.24 -1.04
CA LEU A 161 -6.96 -5.35 -2.46
C LEU A 161 -6.07 -4.41 -3.26
N MET A 162 -5.54 -4.91 -4.37
CA MET A 162 -4.83 -4.11 -5.37
C MET A 162 -5.40 -4.38 -6.75
N LEU A 163 -5.68 -3.31 -7.51
CA LEU A 163 -6.12 -3.40 -8.90
C LEU A 163 -5.09 -2.71 -9.80
N ASP A 164 -4.43 -3.50 -10.63
CA ASP A 164 -3.68 -2.99 -11.78
C ASP A 164 -4.64 -2.77 -12.93
N SER A 165 -5.04 -1.52 -13.14
CA SER A 165 -5.98 -1.16 -14.19
C SER A 165 -5.37 -1.25 -15.61
N GLN A 166 -4.05 -1.26 -15.74
CA GLN A 166 -3.39 -1.40 -17.05
C GLN A 166 -3.36 -2.87 -17.48
N GLN A 167 -2.99 -3.77 -16.57
CA GLN A 167 -2.97 -5.22 -16.81
C GLN A 167 -4.31 -5.90 -16.54
N GLU A 168 -5.28 -5.14 -16.05
CA GLU A 168 -6.61 -5.63 -15.67
C GLU A 168 -6.56 -6.85 -14.74
N ARG A 169 -5.76 -6.71 -13.67
CA ARG A 169 -5.53 -7.75 -12.66
C ARG A 169 -5.92 -7.26 -11.28
N LEU A 170 -6.85 -7.96 -10.66
CA LEU A 170 -7.22 -7.74 -9.27
C LEU A 170 -6.47 -8.73 -8.38
N THR A 171 -5.71 -8.23 -7.42
CA THR A 171 -4.96 -9.05 -6.47
C THR A 171 -5.54 -8.89 -5.08
N LEU A 172 -5.95 -9.99 -4.50
CA LEU A 172 -6.29 -10.10 -3.09
C LEU A 172 -5.08 -10.62 -2.32
N PHE A 173 -4.57 -9.83 -1.39
CA PHE A 173 -3.65 -10.28 -0.36
C PHE A 173 -4.48 -10.60 0.88
N TYR A 174 -4.36 -11.81 1.41
CA TYR A 174 -5.16 -12.27 2.52
C TYR A 174 -4.32 -13.07 3.51
N ASN A 175 -4.89 -13.35 4.69
CA ASN A 175 -4.17 -13.91 5.81
C ASN A 175 -2.87 -13.17 6.09
N ILE A 176 -2.96 -11.84 6.16
CA ILE A 176 -1.78 -10.98 6.39
C ILE A 176 -1.44 -11.04 7.88
N GLU A 177 -0.20 -11.40 8.17
CA GLU A 177 0.33 -11.53 9.53
C GLU A 177 1.74 -10.94 9.59
N PHE A 178 2.20 -10.62 10.80
CA PHE A 178 3.62 -10.31 11.03
C PHE A 178 4.35 -11.55 11.49
N ILE A 179 5.58 -11.70 11.01
CA ILE A 179 6.48 -12.75 11.45
C ILE A 179 7.65 -12.14 12.21
N GLY A 180 7.95 -12.72 13.35
CA GLY A 180 9.11 -12.39 14.13
C GLY A 180 9.10 -10.95 14.67
N PRO A 181 10.18 -10.53 15.34
CA PRO A 181 10.23 -9.25 16.05
C PRO A 181 10.39 -8.03 15.12
N PHE A 182 10.48 -8.20 13.79
CA PHE A 182 10.92 -7.15 12.85
C PHE A 182 9.91 -6.82 11.76
N ASN A 183 8.66 -6.63 12.06
CA ASN A 183 7.66 -6.11 11.10
C ASN A 183 7.71 -6.77 9.71
N THR A 184 8.12 -8.04 9.62
CA THR A 184 8.08 -8.79 8.37
C THR A 184 6.68 -9.31 8.15
N LEU A 185 6.11 -9.00 6.98
CA LEU A 185 4.78 -9.46 6.63
C LEU A 185 4.85 -10.82 5.93
N THR A 186 3.99 -11.72 6.33
CA THR A 186 3.57 -12.90 5.56
C THR A 186 2.14 -12.72 5.09
N TYR A 187 1.81 -13.33 3.97
CA TYR A 187 0.47 -13.29 3.40
C TYR A 187 0.35 -14.33 2.29
N GLN A 188 -0.87 -14.71 2.03
CA GLN A 188 -1.24 -15.40 0.82
C GLN A 188 -1.78 -14.40 -0.20
N LYS A 189 -1.71 -14.75 -1.49
CA LYS A 189 -2.29 -13.89 -2.53
C LYS A 189 -3.03 -14.73 -3.58
N LYS A 190 -4.16 -14.18 -4.03
CA LYS A 190 -4.93 -14.68 -5.16
C LYS A 190 -5.03 -13.56 -6.20
N ILE A 191 -4.73 -13.90 -7.43
CA ILE A 191 -4.86 -12.98 -8.57
C ILE A 191 -6.06 -13.43 -9.38
N PHE A 192 -6.86 -12.45 -9.78
CA PHE A 192 -8.01 -12.61 -10.66
C PHE A 192 -7.74 -11.83 -11.94
N ALA A 193 -7.85 -12.46 -13.10
CA ALA A 193 -7.85 -11.79 -14.40
C ALA A 193 -9.18 -11.05 -14.62
N ARG A 194 -9.27 -10.25 -15.64
CA ARG A 194 -10.44 -9.38 -15.92
C ARG A 194 -11.77 -10.14 -15.95
N ASP A 195 -11.80 -11.27 -16.60
CA ASP A 195 -12.96 -12.16 -16.73
C ASP A 195 -13.32 -12.89 -15.43
N GLU A 196 -12.39 -12.90 -14.48
CA GLU A 196 -12.52 -13.56 -13.19
C GLU A 196 -12.76 -12.61 -12.00
N PHE A 197 -12.88 -11.28 -12.20
CA PHE A 197 -13.04 -10.34 -11.10
C PHE A 197 -14.23 -10.68 -10.20
N TRP A 198 -15.32 -11.15 -10.75
CA TRP A 198 -16.51 -11.57 -10.01
C TRP A 198 -16.24 -12.73 -9.04
N LYS A 199 -15.22 -13.57 -9.30
CA LYS A 199 -14.85 -14.69 -8.43
C LYS A 199 -14.39 -14.23 -7.04
N ILE A 200 -14.01 -12.96 -6.88
CA ILE A 200 -13.64 -12.42 -5.56
C ILE A 200 -14.80 -12.50 -4.56
N PHE A 201 -16.04 -12.35 -5.02
CA PHE A 201 -17.22 -12.36 -4.15
C PHE A 201 -17.50 -13.75 -3.57
N ILE A 202 -17.13 -14.79 -4.29
CA ILE A 202 -17.32 -16.19 -3.89
C ILE A 202 -16.04 -16.83 -3.37
N PHE A 203 -14.90 -16.17 -3.49
CA PHE A 203 -13.62 -16.74 -3.09
C PHE A 203 -13.59 -17.01 -1.58
N ARG A 204 -13.41 -18.28 -1.25
CA ARG A 204 -13.19 -18.76 0.12
C ARG A 204 -11.86 -19.50 0.11
N PRO A 205 -10.83 -18.99 0.85
CA PRO A 205 -9.58 -19.71 0.98
C PRO A 205 -9.83 -21.05 1.66
N LYS A 206 -9.18 -22.11 1.18
CA LYS A 206 -9.06 -23.36 1.93
C LYS A 206 -8.38 -23.02 3.25
N GLU A 207 -8.61 -23.84 4.29
CA GLU A 207 -8.20 -23.58 5.68
C GLU A 207 -6.97 -22.69 5.83
N ILE A 208 -7.19 -21.57 6.49
CA ILE A 208 -6.10 -20.68 6.91
C ILE A 208 -5.51 -21.32 8.15
N SER A 209 -4.52 -22.17 7.97
CA SER A 209 -3.74 -22.72 9.09
C SER A 209 -3.10 -21.59 9.88
N LYS A 210 -3.06 -21.73 11.20
CA LYS A 210 -2.15 -20.90 12.00
C LYS A 210 -0.74 -21.11 11.44
N LEU A 211 -0.10 -20.02 11.00
CA LEU A 211 1.27 -20.10 10.55
C LEU A 211 2.16 -20.18 11.80
N GLU A 212 2.61 -21.37 12.13
CA GLU A 212 3.75 -21.57 12.99
C GLU A 212 4.99 -21.31 12.15
N VAL A 213 5.72 -20.25 12.45
CA VAL A 213 6.87 -19.84 11.64
C VAL A 213 8.13 -19.94 12.48
N THR A 214 9.01 -20.81 12.09
CA THR A 214 10.40 -20.83 12.53
C THR A 214 11.23 -19.87 11.68
N LEU A 215 12.16 -19.15 12.28
CA LEU A 215 13.04 -18.23 11.55
C LEU A 215 14.13 -19.01 10.80
N SER A 216 14.23 -18.75 9.48
CA SER A 216 15.30 -19.33 8.67
C SER A 216 16.66 -18.77 9.08
N GLU A 217 17.74 -19.53 8.84
CA GLU A 217 19.14 -19.11 9.06
C GLU A 217 19.47 -17.75 8.42
N ARG A 218 18.91 -17.47 7.26
CA ARG A 218 19.07 -16.16 6.61
C ARG A 218 18.54 -15.01 7.47
N TRP A 219 17.42 -15.22 8.17
CA TRP A 219 16.83 -14.23 9.07
C TRP A 219 17.64 -14.10 10.36
N LEU A 220 18.08 -15.20 10.95
CA LEU A 220 18.94 -15.20 12.14
C LEU A 220 20.23 -14.42 11.88
N ASN A 221 20.87 -14.66 10.73
CA ASN A 221 22.07 -13.94 10.32
C ASN A 221 21.82 -12.43 10.11
N LYS A 222 20.64 -12.05 9.60
CA LYS A 222 20.25 -10.65 9.48
C LYS A 222 20.06 -9.99 10.84
N ILE A 223 19.49 -10.70 11.82
CA ILE A 223 19.35 -10.25 13.20
C ILE A 223 20.72 -10.10 13.85
N ARG A 224 21.58 -11.11 13.70
CA ARG A 224 22.95 -11.11 14.25
C ARG A 224 23.74 -9.88 13.79
N ARG A 225 23.64 -9.51 12.52
CA ARG A 225 24.33 -8.36 11.91
C ARG A 225 23.72 -6.99 12.25
N LYS A 226 22.55 -6.93 12.91
CA LYS A 226 21.97 -5.65 13.32
C LYS A 226 22.78 -5.05 14.45
N SER A 227 23.39 -3.87 14.18
CA SER A 227 24.31 -3.17 15.07
C SER A 227 23.87 -1.73 15.39
N ASP A 228 22.68 -1.31 14.97
CA ASP A 228 22.15 0.00 15.39
C ASP A 228 21.92 0.05 16.90
N SER A 229 21.98 1.25 17.49
CA SER A 229 21.92 1.46 18.94
C SER A 229 20.70 0.81 19.60
N ASP A 230 19.52 0.88 18.97
CA ASP A 230 18.28 0.31 19.53
C ASP A 230 18.33 -1.22 19.51
N SER A 231 18.85 -1.80 18.44
CA SER A 231 19.02 -3.24 18.33
C SER A 231 20.05 -3.78 19.34
N GLN A 232 21.15 -3.07 19.56
CA GLN A 232 22.16 -3.44 20.55
C GLN A 232 21.61 -3.38 21.98
N LYS A 233 20.91 -2.31 22.33
CA LYS A 233 20.23 -2.19 23.63
C LYS A 233 19.23 -3.32 23.86
N LEU A 234 18.44 -3.66 22.84
CA LEU A 234 17.48 -4.75 22.93
C LEU A 234 18.16 -6.09 23.15
N LYS A 235 19.24 -6.40 22.40
CA LYS A 235 20.00 -7.63 22.55
C LYS A 235 20.63 -7.74 23.95
N LEU A 236 21.23 -6.65 24.43
CA LEU A 236 21.84 -6.61 25.75
C LEU A 236 20.81 -6.80 26.86
N ASN A 237 19.69 -6.09 26.81
CA ASN A 237 18.61 -6.24 27.78
C ASN A 237 18.04 -7.67 27.77
N PHE A 238 17.87 -8.25 26.59
CA PHE A 238 17.40 -9.61 26.45
C PHE A 238 18.37 -10.60 27.10
N TYR A 239 19.68 -10.48 26.78
CA TYR A 239 20.70 -11.34 27.38
C TYR A 239 20.78 -11.19 28.91
N ASN A 240 20.70 -9.97 29.41
CA ASN A 240 20.71 -9.72 30.84
C ASN A 240 19.51 -10.38 31.57
N THR A 241 18.38 -10.47 30.90
CA THR A 241 17.14 -11.04 31.44
C THR A 241 17.12 -12.57 31.34
N TYR A 242 17.48 -13.11 30.19
CA TYR A 242 17.28 -14.55 29.90
C TYR A 242 18.55 -15.37 29.87
N LYS A 243 19.74 -14.74 29.96
CA LYS A 243 21.07 -15.37 29.90
C LYS A 243 21.35 -16.18 28.62
N ILE A 244 20.57 -15.96 27.58
CA ILE A 244 20.74 -16.51 26.23
C ILE A 244 20.72 -15.39 25.21
N THR A 245 21.32 -15.57 24.04
CA THR A 245 21.27 -14.55 23.00
C THR A 245 19.87 -14.50 22.35
N VAL A 246 19.52 -13.34 21.79
CA VAL A 246 18.28 -13.20 21.03
C VAL A 246 18.25 -14.19 19.86
N GLU A 247 19.39 -14.39 19.23
CA GLU A 247 19.57 -15.28 18.08
C GLU A 247 19.30 -16.75 18.46
N ASP A 248 19.85 -17.21 19.58
CA ASP A 248 19.66 -18.60 20.05
C ASP A 248 18.21 -18.82 20.45
N TYR A 249 17.62 -17.88 21.19
CA TYR A 249 16.20 -17.93 21.51
C TYR A 249 15.31 -18.03 20.27
N LEU A 250 15.61 -17.20 19.25
CA LEU A 250 14.82 -17.14 18.02
C LEU A 250 15.02 -18.35 17.12
N LYS A 251 16.13 -19.08 17.25
CA LYS A 251 16.41 -20.29 16.49
C LYS A 251 15.44 -21.42 16.83
N GLU A 252 15.08 -21.52 18.11
CA GLU A 252 14.20 -22.59 18.63
C GLU A 252 12.75 -22.15 18.81
N ALA A 253 12.49 -20.85 18.78
CA ALA A 253 11.17 -20.33 19.05
C ALA A 253 10.18 -20.59 17.90
N ILE A 254 9.03 -21.11 18.26
CA ILE A 254 7.84 -21.21 17.41
C ILE A 254 6.94 -20.02 17.70
N PHE A 255 6.57 -19.27 16.68
CA PHE A 255 5.90 -17.99 16.86
C PHE A 255 4.41 -18.03 16.53
N GLU A 256 3.55 -17.66 17.48
CA GLU A 256 2.30 -16.96 17.18
C GLU A 256 2.56 -15.46 17.16
N ALA A 257 2.34 -14.83 16.02
CA ALA A 257 2.68 -13.44 15.86
C ALA A 257 1.70 -12.49 16.54
N GLU A 258 2.13 -11.72 17.55
CA GLU A 258 1.36 -10.61 18.09
C GLU A 258 2.05 -9.28 17.84
N PHE A 259 1.47 -8.45 17.00
CA PHE A 259 1.96 -7.10 16.83
C PHE A 259 0.85 -6.08 17.06
N PRO A 260 1.07 -5.12 17.96
CA PRO A 260 0.08 -4.10 18.26
C PRO A 260 0.08 -3.00 17.20
N ILE A 261 0.05 -3.36 15.92
CA ILE A 261 0.00 -2.37 14.84
C ILE A 261 -1.18 -1.44 15.03
N PHE A 262 -2.25 -1.96 15.61
CA PHE A 262 -3.46 -1.24 15.96
C PHE A 262 -3.44 -0.63 17.35
N ALA A 263 -2.36 -0.80 18.11
CA ALA A 263 -2.17 -0.07 19.35
C ALA A 263 -1.83 1.39 19.13
N THR A 264 -1.35 1.75 17.92
CA THR A 264 -1.19 3.17 17.59
C THR A 264 -2.55 3.83 17.39
N PRO A 265 -2.79 5.01 17.98
CA PRO A 265 -4.07 5.72 17.82
C PRO A 265 -4.47 5.96 16.36
N ALA A 266 -3.50 6.08 15.48
CA ALA A 266 -3.71 6.21 14.05
C ALA A 266 -4.43 4.98 13.47
N TRP A 267 -4.04 3.78 13.81
CA TRP A 267 -4.64 2.53 13.33
C TRP A 267 -5.98 2.22 13.93
N GLN A 268 -6.16 2.48 15.22
CA GLN A 268 -7.46 2.34 15.87
C GLN A 268 -8.55 3.16 15.18
N ARG A 269 -8.16 4.26 14.53
CA ARG A 269 -9.08 5.11 13.76
C ARG A 269 -9.47 4.53 12.40
N TYR A 270 -8.62 3.67 11.79
CA TYR A 270 -8.88 3.11 10.46
C TYR A 270 -9.62 1.80 10.46
N CYS A 271 -9.19 0.91 11.35
CA CYS A 271 -9.58 -0.48 11.29
C CYS A 271 -11.01 -0.72 11.74
N GLY A 272 -11.82 0.32 11.87
CA GLY A 272 -13.24 0.16 12.16
C GLY A 272 -13.52 -0.42 13.53
N GLN A 273 -14.59 -1.18 13.65
CA GLN A 273 -15.36 -1.42 14.86
C GLN A 273 -14.66 -2.24 15.96
N VAL A 274 -13.73 -3.12 15.64
CA VAL A 274 -12.96 -3.87 16.64
C VAL A 274 -11.56 -4.10 16.09
N PRO A 275 -10.54 -3.46 16.63
CA PRO A 275 -9.17 -3.70 16.21
C PRO A 275 -8.79 -5.14 16.54
N LYS A 276 -8.73 -5.98 15.54
CA LYS A 276 -8.09 -7.28 15.65
C LYS A 276 -6.58 -7.07 15.55
N ARG A 277 -5.85 -7.55 16.54
CA ARG A 277 -4.39 -7.45 16.52
C ARG A 277 -3.83 -8.46 15.54
N LEU A 278 -2.92 -8.01 14.68
CA LEU A 278 -1.99 -8.91 14.01
C LEU A 278 -1.00 -9.39 15.07
N LYS A 279 -0.91 -10.68 15.26
CA LYS A 279 -0.04 -11.25 16.28
C LYS A 279 1.42 -11.33 15.80
N GLN A 280 2.35 -11.03 16.66
CA GLN A 280 3.79 -11.12 16.46
C GLN A 280 4.43 -11.39 17.81
N PRO A 281 5.45 -12.27 17.92
CA PRO A 281 6.16 -12.45 19.16
C PRO A 281 6.85 -11.15 19.53
N LEU A 282 6.47 -10.61 20.66
CA LEU A 282 7.19 -9.50 21.26
C LEU A 282 8.32 -10.09 22.11
N LEU A 283 9.54 -9.70 21.80
CA LEU A 283 10.60 -9.80 22.79
C LEU A 283 10.12 -8.96 23.96
N LYS A 284 9.73 -9.61 25.04
CA LYS A 284 9.31 -8.90 26.25
C LYS A 284 10.41 -7.91 26.62
N LYS A 285 10.02 -6.66 26.81
CA LYS A 285 10.92 -5.61 27.30
C LYS A 285 11.39 -5.91 28.69
#